data_c35d09b0736aacbc528a7cc95bfc68f2
#
_entry.id   c35d09b0736aacbc528a7cc95bfc68f2
#
_cell.length_a   1.000
_cell.length_b   1.000
_cell.length_c   1.000
_cell.angle_alpha   90.00
_cell.angle_beta   90.00
_cell.angle_gamma   90.00
#
_symmetry.space_group_name_H-M   'P 1'
#
loop_
_entity.id
_entity.type
_entity.pdbx_description
1 polymer ?
#
loop_
_entity_poly.entity_id
_entity_poly.type
_entity_poly.pdbx_seq_one_letter_code
_entity_poly.pdbx_strand_id
1 'polypeptide(L)'
;MNKETKKKVKLIVRTFLAANKGKSFTSKQICDFINDNGLGVRDGVMSGQLGTILDSTFCNQYGISRVRSSGRNVWHYSVVE
;
A
#
# COMPACT_ATOMS: atom_id res chain seq x y z
N MET A 1 -10.38 11.19 -0.13
CA MET A 1 -9.84 10.64 -1.40
C MET A 1 -11.00 10.11 -2.22
N ASN A 2 -11.11 10.51 -3.48
CA ASN A 2 -12.23 10.08 -4.34
C ASN A 2 -11.99 8.66 -4.91
N LYS A 3 -13.02 8.11 -5.57
CA LYS A 3 -12.97 6.73 -6.10
C LYS A 3 -11.85 6.53 -7.12
N GLU A 4 -11.65 7.49 -8.02
CA GLU A 4 -10.62 7.39 -9.05
C GLU A 4 -9.22 7.39 -8.44
N THR A 5 -8.99 8.25 -7.48
CA THR A 5 -7.72 8.30 -6.76
C THR A 5 -7.47 7.00 -6.00
N LYS A 6 -8.50 6.45 -5.34
CA LYS A 6 -8.38 5.16 -4.66
C LYS A 6 -7.99 4.04 -5.60
N LYS A 7 -8.64 3.97 -6.77
CA LYS A 7 -8.30 2.96 -7.80
C LYS A 7 -6.86 3.11 -8.26
N LYS A 8 -6.42 4.34 -8.49
CA LYS A 8 -5.05 4.63 -8.91
C LYS A 8 -4.04 4.19 -7.85
N VAL A 9 -4.30 4.54 -6.58
CA VAL A 9 -3.44 4.16 -5.47
C VAL A 9 -3.38 2.63 -5.33
N LYS A 10 -4.51 1.96 -5.41
CA LYS A 10 -4.57 0.49 -5.35
C LYS A 10 -3.72 -0.15 -6.44
N LEU A 11 -3.82 0.35 -7.67
CA LEU A 11 -3.04 -0.16 -8.79
C LEU A 11 -1.54 0.08 -8.58
N ILE A 12 -1.17 1.26 -8.11
CA ILE A 12 0.23 1.61 -7.82
C ILE A 12 0.80 0.67 -6.76
N VAL A 13 0.07 0.45 -5.67
CA VAL A 13 0.49 -0.43 -4.58
C VAL A 13 0.68 -1.86 -5.08
N ARG A 14 -0.28 -2.37 -5.84
CA ARG A 14 -0.18 -3.72 -6.40
C ARG A 14 1.05 -3.87 -7.29
N THR A 15 1.26 -2.92 -8.17
CA THR A 15 2.41 -2.92 -9.09
C THR A 15 3.73 -2.84 -8.33
N PHE A 16 3.79 -1.95 -7.35
CA PHE A 16 4.98 -1.77 -6.52
C PHE A 16 5.34 -3.04 -5.75
N LEU A 17 4.37 -3.64 -5.09
CA LEU A 17 4.60 -4.86 -4.32
C LEU A 17 4.94 -6.05 -5.22
N ALA A 18 4.28 -6.16 -6.36
CA ALA A 18 4.57 -7.23 -7.33
C ALA A 18 5.98 -7.11 -7.91
N ALA A 19 6.44 -5.89 -8.14
CA ALA A 19 7.81 -5.64 -8.62
C ALA A 19 8.86 -5.92 -7.55
N ASN A 20 8.45 -5.99 -6.27
CA ASN A 20 9.35 -6.21 -5.13
C ASN A 20 8.94 -7.44 -4.32
N LYS A 21 8.59 -8.52 -5.01
CA LYS A 21 8.20 -9.78 -4.36
C LYS A 21 9.24 -10.24 -3.35
N GLY A 22 8.76 -10.74 -2.22
CA GLY A 22 9.61 -11.22 -1.15
C GLY A 22 10.08 -10.13 -0.19
N LYS A 23 9.81 -8.86 -0.49
CA LYS A 23 10.14 -7.74 0.41
C LYS A 23 8.87 -7.20 1.04
N SER A 24 8.96 -6.78 2.31
CA SER A 24 7.84 -6.18 3.01
C SER A 24 8.04 -4.67 3.16
N PHE A 25 6.94 -3.94 3.13
CA PHE A 25 6.93 -2.48 3.22
C PHE A 25 5.84 -2.03 4.17
N THR A 26 6.15 -1.02 4.97
CA THR A 26 5.13 -0.39 5.83
C THR A 26 4.27 0.55 4.99
N SER A 27 3.10 0.93 5.52
CA SER A 27 2.25 1.91 4.84
C SER A 27 2.98 3.25 4.65
N LYS A 28 3.84 3.64 5.59
CA LYS A 28 4.64 4.86 5.44
C LYS A 28 5.62 4.76 4.27
N GLN A 29 6.30 3.62 4.14
CA GLN A 29 7.23 3.40 3.02
C GLN A 29 6.51 3.45 1.67
N ILE A 30 5.33 2.86 1.60
CA ILE A 30 4.52 2.88 0.38
C ILE A 30 4.04 4.30 0.08
N CYS A 31 3.61 5.04 1.09
CA CYS A 31 3.23 6.45 0.94
C CYS A 31 4.39 7.29 0.41
N ASP A 32 5.57 7.12 1.00
CA ASP A 32 6.76 7.87 0.57
C ASP A 32 7.10 7.56 -0.87
N PHE A 33 7.00 6.30 -1.29
CA PHE A 33 7.21 5.91 -2.69
C PHE A 33 6.23 6.65 -3.62
N ILE A 34 4.95 6.65 -3.30
CA ILE A 34 3.92 7.28 -4.11
C ILE A 34 4.16 8.79 -4.21
N ASN A 35 4.43 9.43 -3.07
CA ASN A 35 4.60 10.89 -2.99
C ASN A 35 5.88 11.35 -3.66
N ASP A 36 6.98 10.61 -3.46
CA ASP A 36 8.28 10.97 -4.01
C ASP A 36 8.35 10.81 -5.53
N ASN A 37 7.57 9.88 -6.09
CA ASN A 37 7.60 9.60 -7.52
C ASN A 37 6.50 10.34 -8.31
N GLY A 38 5.66 11.11 -7.64
CA GLY A 38 4.64 11.91 -8.28
C GLY A 38 3.72 11.12 -9.21
N LEU A 39 3.26 9.97 -8.77
CA LEU A 39 2.57 8.99 -9.62
C LEU A 39 1.12 9.38 -9.96
N GLY A 40 0.85 10.68 -10.13
CA GLY A 40 -0.47 11.16 -10.52
C GLY A 40 -1.47 11.23 -9.37
N VAL A 41 -1.03 11.10 -8.15
CA VAL A 41 -1.85 11.32 -6.95
C VAL A 41 -1.69 12.78 -6.56
N ARG A 42 -2.71 13.57 -6.88
CA ARG A 42 -2.64 15.04 -6.88
C ARG A 42 -2.17 15.64 -5.55
N ASP A 43 -2.76 15.20 -4.45
CA ASP A 43 -2.49 15.78 -3.13
C ASP A 43 -1.60 14.88 -2.26
N GLY A 44 -0.98 13.88 -2.88
CA GLY A 44 -0.21 12.89 -2.16
C GLY A 44 -1.10 11.92 -1.38
N VAL A 45 -0.47 11.02 -0.64
CA VAL A 45 -1.16 10.01 0.16
C VAL A 45 -0.61 10.05 1.58
N MET A 46 -1.49 10.01 2.56
CA MET A 46 -1.11 9.88 3.96
C MET A 46 -1.17 8.41 4.39
N SER A 47 -0.30 8.02 5.32
CA SER A 47 -0.23 6.62 5.77
C SER A 47 -1.55 6.12 6.35
N GLY A 48 -2.30 6.98 7.02
CA GLY A 48 -3.62 6.62 7.55
C GLY A 48 -4.64 6.33 6.45
N GLN A 49 -4.61 7.10 5.37
CA GLN A 49 -5.47 6.85 4.20
C GLN A 49 -5.10 5.53 3.53
N LEU A 50 -3.82 5.27 3.41
CA LEU A 50 -3.33 4.05 2.80
C LEU A 50 -3.73 2.82 3.63
N GLY A 51 -3.64 2.91 4.95
CA GLY A 51 -4.08 1.84 5.84
C GLY A 51 -5.55 1.50 5.67
N THR A 52 -6.40 2.49 5.37
CA THR A 52 -7.81 2.28 5.09
C THR A 52 -8.03 1.63 3.73
N ILE A 53 -7.24 2.00 2.73
CA ILE A 53 -7.32 1.43 1.39
C ILE A 53 -6.84 -0.02 1.37
N LEU A 54 -5.75 -0.30 2.08
CA LEU A 54 -5.14 -1.64 2.13
C LEU A 54 -5.79 -2.50 3.22
N ASP A 55 -7.10 -2.67 3.11
CA ASP A 55 -7.86 -3.49 4.05
C ASP A 55 -7.71 -4.99 3.73
N SER A 56 -8.30 -5.83 4.57
CA SER A 56 -8.21 -7.28 4.42
C SER A 56 -8.82 -7.77 3.12
N THR A 57 -9.90 -7.15 2.66
CA THR A 57 -10.57 -7.52 1.41
C THR A 57 -9.64 -7.29 0.22
N PHE A 58 -9.03 -6.13 0.16
CA PHE A 58 -8.09 -5.78 -0.91
C PHE A 58 -6.87 -6.70 -0.89
N CYS A 59 -6.28 -6.90 0.28
CA CYS A 59 -5.09 -7.76 0.42
C CYS A 59 -5.40 -9.20 0.03
N ASN A 60 -6.53 -9.75 0.45
CA ASN A 60 -6.91 -11.11 0.09
C ASN A 60 -7.17 -11.26 -1.41
N GLN A 61 -7.77 -10.24 -2.02
CA GLN A 61 -8.10 -10.27 -3.45
C GLN A 61 -6.86 -10.35 -4.34
N TYR A 62 -5.76 -9.73 -3.92
CA TYR A 62 -4.56 -9.61 -4.75
C TYR A 62 -3.35 -10.35 -4.19
N GLY A 63 -3.55 -11.23 -3.24
CA GLY A 63 -2.47 -12.04 -2.69
C GLY A 63 -1.42 -11.24 -1.92
N ILE A 64 -1.83 -10.14 -1.32
CA ILE A 64 -0.94 -9.32 -0.49
C ILE A 64 -0.98 -9.85 0.94
N SER A 65 0.17 -10.18 1.48
CA SER A 65 0.31 -10.57 2.88
C SER A 65 0.36 -9.33 3.75
N ARG A 66 -0.39 -9.33 4.84
CA ARG A 66 -0.46 -8.22 5.77
C ARG A 66 -0.13 -8.72 7.17
N VAL A 67 0.99 -8.25 7.71
CA VAL A 67 1.47 -8.66 9.03
C VAL A 67 1.64 -7.42 9.91
N ARG A 68 1.14 -7.51 11.13
CA ARG A 68 1.23 -6.44 12.11
C ARG A 68 2.47 -6.60 12.98
N SER A 69 3.23 -5.53 13.16
CA SER A 69 4.37 -5.53 14.05
C SER A 69 3.97 -5.78 15.50
N SER A 70 4.74 -6.61 16.20
CA SER A 70 4.54 -6.84 17.62
C SER A 70 4.78 -5.54 18.41
N GLY A 71 3.80 -5.18 19.24
CA GLY A 71 3.91 -4.00 20.10
C GLY A 71 3.71 -2.65 19.43
N ARG A 72 3.43 -2.62 18.11
CA ARG A 72 3.16 -1.38 17.36
C ARG A 72 2.01 -1.59 16.39
N ASN A 73 1.23 -0.53 16.13
CA ASN A 73 0.16 -0.56 15.14
C ASN A 73 0.69 -0.28 13.74
N VAL A 74 1.74 -0.99 13.34
CA VAL A 74 2.36 -0.83 12.02
C VAL A 74 2.16 -2.11 11.22
N TRP A 75 1.46 -1.99 10.11
CA TRP A 75 1.24 -3.10 9.19
C TRP A 75 2.38 -3.16 8.17
N HIS A 76 2.82 -4.37 7.88
CA HIS A 76 3.80 -4.66 6.83
C HIS A 76 3.10 -5.41 5.72
N TYR A 77 3.26 -4.94 4.50
CA TYR A 77 2.61 -5.50 3.32
C TYR A 77 3.65 -6.11 2.40
N SER A 78 3.35 -7.28 1.87
CA SER A 78 4.25 -7.96 0.94
C SER A 78 3.46 -8.86 -0.01
N VAL A 79 4.05 -9.12 -1.19
CA VAL A 79 3.54 -10.14 -2.11
C VAL A 79 4.48 -11.32 -2.02
N VAL A 80 3.92 -12.48 -1.74
CA VAL A 80 4.67 -13.75 -1.61
C VAL A 80 4.36 -14.59 -2.85
N GLU A 81 5.38 -15.21 -3.39
CA GLU A 81 5.19 -16.16 -4.48
C GLU A 81 4.48 -17.41 -4.04
#